data_5d24edc8baea24e8a717789531d49c90
#
_entry.id   5d24edc8baea24e8a717789531d49c90
#
_cell.length_a   1.000
_cell.length_b   1.000
_cell.length_c   1.000
_cell.angle_alpha   90.00
_cell.angle_beta   90.00
_cell.angle_gamma   90.00
#
_symmetry.space_group_name_H-M   'P 1'
#
loop_
_entity.id
_entity.type
_entity.pdbx_description
1 polymer ?
#
loop_
_entity_poly.entity_id
_entity_poly.type
_entity_poly.pdbx_seq_one_letter_code
_entity_poly.pdbx_strand_id
1 'polypeptide(L)'
;MCLIERYSVQAVLFKLNRDLLAVAKWLNDHQLTLNLEKTKCMLVGTNRKLESKMALTVSIFDHNVNNVNSFKYLGIFISSDFTWTKHVEYIAGKINQRLGLLNRIKHLLPFSARLLFYNSLVMPLFDYADLVWGDKHNVTLMTSLQVLQNKTANIILDRPLYSSATHALVTLKWVPLEKRRFQRRCIYVYKCLNGLVEHDMNFIRQQEQHDYNTRTKLNLKLPSVKRNSGKQQSKTQTDDCIFSLLSIILTDLLGNKTLNV
;
A
#
# COMPACT_ATOMS: atom_id res chain seq x y z
N MET A 1 8.62 -7.39 -11.64
CA MET A 1 8.88 -5.94 -11.56
C MET A 1 10.38 -5.70 -11.66
N CYS A 2 10.85 -4.92 -12.63
CA CYS A 2 12.28 -4.69 -12.84
C CYS A 2 12.67 -3.38 -12.14
N LEU A 3 13.47 -3.45 -11.07
CA LEU A 3 14.02 -2.28 -10.36
C LEU A 3 15.37 -1.94 -10.98
N ILE A 4 15.55 -0.70 -11.38
CA ILE A 4 16.80 -0.25 -12.00
C ILE A 4 17.23 1.07 -11.36
N GLU A 5 18.20 0.99 -10.48
CA GLU A 5 18.66 2.15 -9.69
C GLU A 5 19.78 3.00 -10.34
N ARG A 6 20.46 2.53 -11.39
CA ARG A 6 21.71 3.20 -11.88
C ARG A 6 21.91 3.26 -13.38
N TYR A 7 20.93 2.85 -14.18
CA TYR A 7 21.09 2.85 -15.63
C TYR A 7 20.42 4.05 -16.30
N SER A 8 20.89 4.43 -17.48
CA SER A 8 20.16 5.41 -18.29
C SER A 8 18.78 4.87 -18.63
N VAL A 9 17.77 5.72 -18.75
CA VAL A 9 16.39 5.32 -19.09
C VAL A 9 16.36 4.47 -20.37
N GLN A 10 17.21 4.77 -21.34
CA GLN A 10 17.31 4.00 -22.59
C GLN A 10 17.80 2.57 -22.39
N ALA A 11 18.83 2.35 -21.56
CA ALA A 11 19.34 1.01 -21.24
C ALA A 11 18.27 0.18 -20.51
N VAL A 12 17.49 0.84 -19.67
CA VAL A 12 16.35 0.23 -18.97
C VAL A 12 15.28 -0.21 -19.95
N LEU A 13 14.88 0.66 -20.87
CA LEU A 13 13.86 0.37 -21.88
C LEU A 13 14.31 -0.78 -22.80
N PHE A 14 15.57 -0.77 -23.22
CA PHE A 14 16.12 -1.85 -24.04
C PHE A 14 16.03 -3.20 -23.30
N LYS A 15 16.46 -3.25 -22.05
CA LYS A 15 16.37 -4.46 -21.23
C LYS A 15 14.93 -4.90 -21.01
N LEU A 16 14.05 -3.96 -20.69
CA LEU A 16 12.62 -4.22 -20.47
C LEU A 16 11.96 -4.81 -21.74
N ASN A 17 12.17 -4.19 -22.90
CA ASN A 17 11.60 -4.68 -24.13
C ASN A 17 12.12 -6.08 -24.50
N ARG A 18 13.40 -6.37 -24.25
CA ARG A 18 13.98 -7.70 -24.42
C ARG A 18 13.34 -8.73 -23.48
N ASP A 19 13.18 -8.37 -22.20
CA ASP A 19 12.57 -9.28 -21.22
C ASP A 19 11.08 -9.50 -21.52
N LEU A 20 10.38 -8.47 -22.04
CA LEU A 20 8.99 -8.58 -22.50
C LEU A 20 8.84 -9.51 -23.72
N LEU A 21 9.80 -9.54 -24.62
CA LEU A 21 9.81 -10.51 -25.73
C LEU A 21 9.89 -11.96 -25.21
N ALA A 22 10.69 -12.21 -24.18
CA ALA A 22 10.78 -13.54 -23.55
C ALA A 22 9.44 -13.91 -22.88
N VAL A 23 8.79 -12.98 -22.20
CA VAL A 23 7.47 -13.18 -21.60
C VAL A 23 6.41 -13.42 -22.69
N ALA A 24 6.46 -12.64 -23.77
CA ALA A 24 5.55 -12.81 -24.90
C ALA A 24 5.65 -14.21 -25.53
N LYS A 25 6.87 -14.68 -25.74
CA LYS A 25 7.13 -16.04 -26.23
C LYS A 25 6.58 -17.08 -25.28
N TRP A 26 6.87 -16.95 -23.98
CA TRP A 26 6.37 -17.88 -22.96
C TRP A 26 4.83 -17.93 -22.92
N LEU A 27 4.14 -16.79 -23.03
CA LEU A 27 2.68 -16.71 -23.09
C LEU A 27 2.15 -17.46 -24.32
N ASN A 28 2.78 -17.28 -25.48
CA ASN A 28 2.41 -17.93 -26.71
C ASN A 28 2.60 -19.45 -26.64
N ASP A 29 3.73 -19.91 -26.10
CA ASP A 29 4.07 -21.33 -25.92
C ASP A 29 3.06 -22.04 -24.99
N HIS A 30 2.47 -21.29 -24.04
CA HIS A 30 1.45 -21.79 -23.08
C HIS A 30 0.00 -21.49 -23.53
N GLN A 31 -0.21 -21.02 -24.76
CA GLN A 31 -1.53 -20.66 -25.29
C GLN A 31 -2.30 -19.64 -24.45
N LEU A 32 -1.58 -18.72 -23.80
CA LEU A 32 -2.14 -17.66 -22.98
C LEU A 32 -2.24 -16.36 -23.79
N THR A 33 -3.42 -15.74 -23.80
CA THR A 33 -3.64 -14.44 -24.45
C THR A 33 -3.42 -13.30 -23.48
N LEU A 34 -2.53 -12.36 -23.86
CA LEU A 34 -2.30 -11.15 -23.10
C LEU A 34 -3.42 -10.13 -23.33
N ASN A 35 -4.01 -9.61 -22.25
CA ASN A 35 -4.94 -8.49 -22.36
C ASN A 35 -4.17 -7.18 -22.44
N LEU A 36 -3.97 -6.67 -23.66
CA LEU A 36 -3.23 -5.43 -23.92
C LEU A 36 -3.89 -4.19 -23.30
N GLU A 37 -5.22 -4.14 -23.23
CA GLU A 37 -5.93 -3.02 -22.61
C GLU A 37 -5.66 -2.90 -21.11
N LYS A 38 -5.49 -4.04 -20.43
CA LYS A 38 -5.16 -4.09 -19.01
C LYS A 38 -3.67 -4.00 -18.73
N THR A 39 -2.82 -4.23 -19.73
CA THR A 39 -1.37 -4.12 -19.60
C THR A 39 -0.98 -2.64 -19.69
N LYS A 40 -0.31 -2.13 -18.67
CA LYS A 40 0.10 -0.72 -18.58
C LYS A 40 1.56 -0.65 -18.19
N CYS A 41 2.22 0.41 -18.66
CA CYS A 41 3.58 0.76 -18.27
C CYS A 41 3.53 2.01 -17.39
N MET A 42 4.35 2.06 -16.35
CA MET A 42 4.45 3.23 -15.49
C MET A 42 5.91 3.47 -15.12
N LEU A 43 6.40 4.67 -15.41
CA LEU A 43 7.68 5.12 -14.90
C LEU A 43 7.49 5.61 -13.47
N VAL A 44 8.30 5.08 -12.57
CA VAL A 44 8.24 5.42 -11.15
C VAL A 44 9.48 6.21 -10.77
N GLY A 45 9.30 7.32 -10.07
CA GLY A 45 10.40 8.17 -9.63
C GLY A 45 9.96 9.39 -8.86
N THR A 46 10.92 10.22 -8.47
CA THR A 46 10.60 11.54 -7.89
C THR A 46 10.08 12.48 -8.97
N ASN A 47 9.19 13.43 -8.61
CA ASN A 47 8.61 14.39 -9.55
C ASN A 47 9.69 15.09 -10.40
N ARG A 48 10.81 15.48 -9.79
CA ARG A 48 11.95 16.09 -10.50
C ARG A 48 12.55 15.20 -11.61
N LYS A 49 12.57 13.87 -11.40
CA LYS A 49 13.03 12.91 -12.41
C LYS A 49 11.96 12.57 -13.44
N LEU A 50 10.69 12.67 -13.05
CA LEU A 50 9.56 12.43 -13.94
C LEU A 50 9.30 13.59 -14.88
N GLU A 51 9.66 14.83 -14.49
CA GLU A 51 9.53 16.03 -15.31
C GLU A 51 10.47 16.05 -16.51
N SER A 52 11.63 15.37 -16.43
CA SER A 52 12.55 15.20 -17.54
C SER A 52 12.11 14.10 -18.52
N LYS A 53 10.85 14.07 -18.90
CA LYS A 53 10.19 12.96 -19.62
C LYS A 53 10.82 12.68 -20.99
N MET A 54 11.52 11.56 -21.10
CA MET A 54 11.59 10.83 -22.37
C MET A 54 10.30 10.01 -22.53
N ALA A 55 9.74 10.06 -23.73
CA ALA A 55 8.60 9.19 -24.07
C ALA A 55 9.05 7.73 -23.91
N LEU A 56 8.40 7.01 -22.97
CA LEU A 56 8.66 5.59 -22.78
C LEU A 56 7.94 4.81 -23.87
N THR A 57 8.68 4.27 -24.82
CA THR A 57 8.12 3.36 -25.82
C THR A 57 8.38 1.93 -25.37
N VAL A 58 7.38 1.33 -24.76
CA VAL A 58 7.37 -0.09 -24.37
C VAL A 58 6.44 -0.81 -25.30
N SER A 59 6.90 -1.87 -25.94
CA SER A 59 6.10 -2.67 -26.88
C SER A 59 6.11 -4.14 -26.50
N ILE A 60 4.99 -4.80 -26.76
CA ILE A 60 4.82 -6.26 -26.63
C ILE A 60 3.94 -6.75 -27.78
N PHE A 61 4.35 -7.82 -28.49
CA PHE A 61 3.66 -8.30 -29.70
C PHE A 61 3.42 -7.18 -30.73
N ASP A 62 4.42 -6.30 -30.97
CA ASP A 62 4.34 -5.13 -31.87
C ASP A 62 3.25 -4.09 -31.50
N HIS A 63 2.61 -4.24 -30.34
CA HIS A 63 1.69 -3.26 -29.80
C HIS A 63 2.34 -2.40 -28.73
N ASN A 64 2.16 -1.09 -28.83
CA ASN A 64 2.63 -0.14 -27.81
C ASN A 64 1.80 -0.28 -26.53
N VAL A 65 2.50 -0.44 -25.40
CA VAL A 65 1.89 -0.48 -24.07
C VAL A 65 1.63 0.95 -23.59
N ASN A 66 0.40 1.22 -23.18
CA ASN A 66 0.01 2.53 -22.70
C ASN A 66 0.77 2.93 -21.43
N ASN A 67 1.40 4.10 -21.46
CA ASN A 67 2.05 4.69 -20.29
C ASN A 67 1.02 5.43 -19.43
N VAL A 68 1.03 5.17 -18.12
CA VAL A 68 0.09 5.75 -17.16
C VAL A 68 0.83 6.35 -15.96
N ASN A 69 0.29 7.42 -15.38
CA ASN A 69 0.83 8.04 -14.17
C ASN A 69 0.29 7.39 -12.88
N SER A 70 -0.75 6.59 -12.98
CA SER A 70 -1.30 5.83 -11.86
C SER A 70 -2.04 4.61 -12.37
N PHE A 71 -1.96 3.54 -11.62
CA PHE A 71 -2.62 2.28 -11.95
C PHE A 71 -3.28 1.68 -10.70
N LYS A 72 -4.48 1.11 -10.89
CA LYS A 72 -5.17 0.39 -9.83
C LYS A 72 -4.78 -1.09 -9.87
N TYR A 73 -4.00 -1.52 -8.88
CA TYR A 73 -3.53 -2.90 -8.75
C TYR A 73 -4.07 -3.52 -7.46
N LEU A 74 -4.72 -4.66 -7.56
CA LEU A 74 -5.35 -5.36 -6.42
C LEU A 74 -6.16 -4.45 -5.50
N GLY A 75 -6.90 -3.50 -6.07
CA GLY A 75 -7.72 -2.57 -5.30
C GLY A 75 -6.99 -1.32 -4.78
N ILE A 76 -5.67 -1.23 -4.92
CA ILE A 76 -4.83 -0.11 -4.49
C ILE A 76 -4.45 0.74 -5.69
N PHE A 77 -4.57 2.06 -5.59
CA PHE A 77 -4.01 2.98 -6.59
C PHE A 77 -2.54 3.25 -6.28
N ILE A 78 -1.67 2.85 -7.20
CA ILE A 78 -0.23 3.15 -7.17
C ILE A 78 -0.01 4.31 -8.12
N SER A 79 0.65 5.38 -7.68
CA SER A 79 1.01 6.55 -8.47
C SER A 79 2.50 6.53 -8.82
N SER A 80 2.86 7.15 -9.95
CA SER A 80 4.24 7.21 -10.45
C SER A 80 5.24 7.87 -9.49
N ASP A 81 4.76 8.75 -8.62
CA ASP A 81 5.52 9.43 -7.57
C ASP A 81 5.45 8.74 -6.20
N PHE A 82 4.80 7.58 -6.12
CA PHE A 82 4.49 6.86 -4.88
C PHE A 82 3.77 7.70 -3.82
N THR A 83 3.08 8.75 -4.21
CA THR A 83 2.13 9.39 -3.30
C THR A 83 0.86 8.56 -3.20
N TRP A 84 0.32 8.46 -2.01
CA TRP A 84 -0.92 7.72 -1.77
C TRP A 84 -2.17 8.58 -1.88
N THR A 85 -2.04 9.81 -2.35
CA THR A 85 -3.13 10.80 -2.43
C THR A 85 -4.33 10.24 -3.17
N LYS A 86 -4.13 9.74 -4.39
CA LYS A 86 -5.21 9.17 -5.21
C LYS A 86 -5.88 7.96 -4.56
N HIS A 87 -5.11 7.14 -3.85
CA HIS A 87 -5.66 5.98 -3.14
C HIS A 87 -6.48 6.40 -1.94
N VAL A 88 -5.98 7.33 -1.13
CA VAL A 88 -6.68 7.86 0.05
C VAL A 88 -7.96 8.58 -0.36
N GLU A 89 -7.94 9.38 -1.42
CA GLU A 89 -9.13 10.03 -2.00
C GLU A 89 -10.19 8.99 -2.42
N TYR A 90 -9.75 7.92 -3.09
CA TYR A 90 -10.64 6.84 -3.49
C TYR A 90 -11.31 6.13 -2.29
N ILE A 91 -10.52 5.83 -1.24
CA ILE A 91 -11.04 5.25 0.01
C ILE A 91 -12.00 6.23 0.68
N ALA A 92 -11.61 7.49 0.83
CA ALA A 92 -12.41 8.53 1.44
C ALA A 92 -13.75 8.71 0.71
N GLY A 93 -13.75 8.69 -0.61
CA GLY A 93 -14.97 8.72 -1.42
C GLY A 93 -15.90 7.56 -1.11
N LYS A 94 -15.39 6.33 -1.06
CA LYS A 94 -16.17 5.14 -0.70
C LYS A 94 -16.71 5.20 0.73
N ILE A 95 -15.92 5.68 1.68
CA ILE A 95 -16.34 5.83 3.06
C ILE A 95 -17.45 6.88 3.14
N ASN A 96 -17.28 8.04 2.52
CA ASN A 96 -18.30 9.09 2.51
C ASN A 96 -19.65 8.61 1.94
N GLN A 97 -19.64 7.80 0.87
CA GLN A 97 -20.87 7.19 0.33
C GLN A 97 -21.57 6.31 1.37
N ARG A 98 -20.80 5.47 2.10
CA ARG A 98 -21.33 4.61 3.14
C ARG A 98 -21.83 5.40 4.35
N LEU A 99 -21.11 6.45 4.74
CA LEU A 99 -21.55 7.34 5.82
C LEU A 99 -22.82 8.11 5.44
N GLY A 100 -22.95 8.54 4.19
CA GLY A 100 -24.18 9.15 3.68
C GLY A 100 -25.37 8.19 3.77
N LEU A 101 -25.16 6.92 3.41
CA LEU A 101 -26.21 5.89 3.58
C LEU A 101 -26.55 5.68 5.06
N LEU A 102 -25.54 5.42 5.90
CA LEU A 102 -25.76 5.19 7.34
C LEU A 102 -26.48 6.37 8.00
N ASN A 103 -26.11 7.61 7.67
CA ASN A 103 -26.74 8.79 8.24
C ASN A 103 -28.22 8.93 7.85
N ARG A 104 -28.61 8.48 6.64
CA ARG A 104 -30.02 8.48 6.21
C ARG A 104 -30.85 7.44 6.94
N ILE A 105 -30.29 6.25 7.20
CA ILE A 105 -31.04 5.13 7.77
C ILE A 105 -30.82 4.94 9.28
N LYS A 106 -29.95 5.73 9.92
CA LYS A 106 -29.57 5.56 11.34
C LYS A 106 -30.76 5.53 12.29
N HIS A 107 -31.83 6.29 12.00
CA HIS A 107 -33.05 6.34 12.81
C HIS A 107 -33.88 5.06 12.74
N LEU A 108 -33.69 4.25 11.70
CA LEU A 108 -34.34 2.94 11.53
C LEU A 108 -33.52 1.81 12.15
N LEU A 109 -32.25 2.07 12.49
CA LEU A 109 -31.33 1.04 12.94
C LEU A 109 -31.07 1.14 14.44
N PRO A 110 -31.18 0.02 15.19
CA PRO A 110 -30.70 -0.04 16.55
C PRO A 110 -29.22 0.18 16.63
N PHE A 111 -28.71 0.57 17.80
CA PHE A 111 -27.27 0.88 18.01
C PHE A 111 -26.35 -0.27 17.56
N SER A 112 -26.71 -1.52 17.89
CA SER A 112 -25.94 -2.70 17.50
C SER A 112 -25.81 -2.86 15.98
N ALA A 113 -26.88 -2.59 15.22
CA ALA A 113 -26.86 -2.66 13.77
C ALA A 113 -26.00 -1.54 13.16
N ARG A 114 -26.01 -0.33 13.75
CA ARG A 114 -25.10 0.76 13.33
C ARG A 114 -23.62 0.40 13.56
N LEU A 115 -23.30 -0.24 14.68
CA LEU A 115 -21.95 -0.77 14.93
C LEU A 115 -21.57 -1.87 13.96
N LEU A 116 -22.48 -2.81 13.68
CA LEU A 116 -22.25 -3.86 12.70
C LEU A 116 -22.00 -3.28 11.30
N PHE A 117 -22.78 -2.28 10.90
CA PHE A 117 -22.56 -1.56 9.64
C PHE A 117 -21.14 -0.99 9.52
N TYR A 118 -20.66 -0.33 10.58
CA TYR A 118 -19.30 0.19 10.62
C TYR A 118 -18.26 -0.94 10.49
N ASN A 119 -18.36 -1.97 11.31
CA ASN A 119 -17.38 -3.04 11.37
C ASN A 119 -17.32 -3.84 10.05
N SER A 120 -18.44 -3.99 9.36
CA SER A 120 -18.53 -4.78 8.12
C SER A 120 -18.23 -3.98 6.86
N LEU A 121 -18.66 -2.72 6.82
CA LEU A 121 -18.62 -1.95 5.58
C LEU A 121 -17.62 -0.79 5.60
N VAL A 122 -17.35 -0.19 6.74
CA VAL A 122 -16.46 1.00 6.82
C VAL A 122 -15.06 0.61 7.26
N MET A 123 -14.93 -0.13 8.37
CA MET A 123 -13.64 -0.50 8.94
C MET A 123 -12.72 -1.26 7.97
N PRO A 124 -13.21 -2.22 7.16
CA PRO A 124 -12.36 -2.92 6.21
C PRO A 124 -11.71 -1.99 5.17
N LEU A 125 -12.31 -0.85 4.85
CA LEU A 125 -11.70 0.12 3.94
C LEU A 125 -10.49 0.82 4.56
N PHE A 126 -10.49 1.04 5.88
CA PHE A 126 -9.33 1.59 6.59
C PHE A 126 -8.22 0.56 6.75
N ASP A 127 -8.57 -0.72 6.84
CA ASP A 127 -7.64 -1.81 7.15
C ASP A 127 -7.06 -2.48 5.91
N TYR A 128 -7.75 -2.41 4.77
CA TYR A 128 -7.30 -3.11 3.57
C TYR A 128 -5.94 -2.60 3.10
N ALA A 129 -4.94 -3.48 3.17
CA ALA A 129 -3.55 -3.20 2.77
C ALA A 129 -2.95 -1.91 3.41
N ASP A 130 -3.39 -1.54 4.62
CA ASP A 130 -2.92 -0.35 5.33
C ASP A 130 -1.42 -0.37 5.63
N LEU A 131 -0.81 -1.55 5.66
CA LEU A 131 0.64 -1.72 5.76
C LEU A 131 1.38 -1.15 4.54
N VAL A 132 0.73 -1.13 3.37
CA VAL A 132 1.30 -0.65 2.12
C VAL A 132 1.20 0.86 1.99
N TRP A 133 0.00 1.42 2.20
CA TRP A 133 -0.29 2.82 1.92
C TRP A 133 -0.42 3.71 3.16
N GLY A 134 -0.50 3.11 4.34
CA GLY A 134 -0.72 3.82 5.62
C GLY A 134 0.55 4.50 6.17
N ASP A 135 1.20 5.37 5.39
CA ASP A 135 2.43 6.05 5.79
C ASP A 135 2.17 7.07 6.92
N LYS A 136 2.87 6.88 8.05
CA LYS A 136 2.82 7.79 9.22
C LYS A 136 3.36 9.19 8.92
N HIS A 137 4.20 9.35 7.90
CA HIS A 137 4.83 10.62 7.56
C HIS A 137 3.92 11.53 6.74
N ASN A 138 2.88 10.97 6.11
CA ASN A 138 1.87 11.77 5.41
C ASN A 138 0.73 12.14 6.36
N VAL A 139 1.02 13.03 7.32
CA VAL A 139 0.10 13.44 8.39
C VAL A 139 -1.23 13.95 7.81
N THR A 140 -1.18 14.78 6.78
CA THR A 140 -2.38 15.38 6.16
C THR A 140 -3.35 14.31 5.64
N LEU A 141 -2.86 13.35 4.86
CA LEU A 141 -3.70 12.28 4.32
C LEU A 141 -4.22 11.36 5.43
N MET A 142 -3.39 11.04 6.42
CA MET A 142 -3.81 10.17 7.52
C MET A 142 -4.84 10.87 8.43
N THR A 143 -4.71 12.17 8.64
CA THR A 143 -5.68 12.98 9.40
C THR A 143 -7.03 13.05 8.67
N SER A 144 -7.04 13.16 7.34
CA SER A 144 -8.29 13.17 6.57
C SER A 144 -9.11 11.88 6.79
N LEU A 145 -8.45 10.73 6.87
CA LEU A 145 -9.11 9.46 7.18
C LEU A 145 -9.56 9.39 8.65
N GLN A 146 -8.78 9.93 9.59
CA GLN A 146 -9.20 10.01 10.99
C GLN A 146 -10.46 10.84 11.17
N VAL A 147 -10.60 11.94 10.43
CA VAL A 147 -11.83 12.75 10.41
C VAL A 147 -13.04 11.92 9.98
N LEU A 148 -12.89 11.00 9.03
CA LEU A 148 -13.98 10.12 8.60
C LEU A 148 -14.36 9.10 9.68
N GLN A 149 -13.38 8.55 10.41
CA GLN A 149 -13.68 7.70 11.58
C GLN A 149 -14.43 8.49 12.65
N ASN A 150 -14.01 9.71 12.93
CA ASN A 150 -14.66 10.58 13.91
C ASN A 150 -16.11 10.92 13.51
N LYS A 151 -16.35 11.25 12.25
CA LYS A 151 -17.71 11.45 11.72
C LYS A 151 -18.57 10.20 11.88
N THR A 152 -17.99 9.03 11.60
CA THR A 152 -18.70 7.76 11.77
C THR A 152 -19.12 7.53 13.22
N ALA A 153 -18.22 7.81 14.17
CA ALA A 153 -18.51 7.67 15.59
C ALA A 153 -19.69 8.56 16.04
N ASN A 154 -19.71 9.82 15.58
CA ASN A 154 -20.82 10.74 15.87
C ASN A 154 -22.15 10.27 15.24
N ILE A 155 -22.13 9.76 14.01
CA ILE A 155 -23.36 9.22 13.36
C ILE A 155 -23.89 8.03 14.15
N ILE A 156 -23.04 7.11 14.59
CA ILE A 156 -23.46 5.90 15.35
C ILE A 156 -24.07 6.28 16.70
N LEU A 157 -23.48 7.27 17.40
CA LEU A 157 -23.95 7.77 18.69
C LEU A 157 -25.11 8.76 18.56
N ASP A 158 -25.56 9.03 17.34
CA ASP A 158 -26.61 10.01 17.04
C ASP A 158 -26.31 11.41 17.59
N ARG A 159 -25.06 11.85 17.45
CA ARG A 159 -24.58 13.16 17.88
C ARG A 159 -24.45 14.11 16.70
N PRO A 160 -24.45 15.42 16.92
CA PRO A 160 -24.08 16.38 15.89
C PRO A 160 -22.70 16.07 15.28
N LEU A 161 -22.56 16.22 13.97
CA LEU A 161 -21.33 15.85 13.23
C LEU A 161 -20.06 16.55 13.75
N TYR A 162 -20.20 17.71 14.33
CA TYR A 162 -19.10 18.53 14.87
C TYR A 162 -18.88 18.36 16.39
N SER A 163 -19.53 17.37 17.02
CA SER A 163 -19.30 17.05 18.41
C SER A 163 -17.88 16.53 18.66
N SER A 164 -17.43 16.61 19.92
CA SER A 164 -16.10 16.11 20.32
C SER A 164 -15.88 14.67 19.88
N ALA A 165 -14.94 14.50 18.97
CA ALA A 165 -14.54 13.20 18.44
C ALA A 165 -13.89 12.32 19.51
N THR A 166 -13.09 12.89 20.40
CA THR A 166 -12.39 12.17 21.47
C THR A 166 -13.40 11.45 22.36
N HIS A 167 -14.45 12.16 22.81
CA HIS A 167 -15.50 11.58 23.64
C HIS A 167 -16.25 10.47 22.89
N ALA A 168 -16.54 10.63 21.60
CA ALA A 168 -17.22 9.62 20.81
C ALA A 168 -16.38 8.34 20.67
N LEU A 169 -15.08 8.46 20.40
CA LEU A 169 -14.18 7.31 20.30
C LEU A 169 -14.03 6.58 21.63
N VAL A 170 -13.92 7.32 22.76
CA VAL A 170 -13.85 6.71 24.10
C VAL A 170 -15.14 5.95 24.42
N THR A 171 -16.31 6.56 24.16
CA THR A 171 -17.62 5.91 24.38
C THR A 171 -17.76 4.60 23.60
N LEU A 172 -17.30 4.58 22.35
CA LEU A 172 -17.32 3.39 21.49
C LEU A 172 -16.17 2.42 21.76
N LYS A 173 -15.22 2.78 22.63
CA LYS A 173 -13.95 2.06 22.86
C LYS A 173 -13.16 1.85 21.56
N TRP A 174 -13.21 2.81 20.66
CA TRP A 174 -12.48 2.74 19.40
C TRP A 174 -11.08 3.28 19.53
N VAL A 175 -10.17 2.57 18.89
CA VAL A 175 -8.78 2.99 18.79
C VAL A 175 -8.64 3.95 17.59
N PRO A 176 -7.95 5.09 17.72
CA PRO A 176 -7.62 5.95 16.60
C PRO A 176 -6.86 5.19 15.50
N LEU A 177 -7.10 5.55 14.23
CA LEU A 177 -6.53 4.83 13.08
C LEU A 177 -5.00 4.78 13.09
N GLU A 178 -4.34 5.83 13.55
CA GLU A 178 -2.88 5.86 13.69
C GLU A 178 -2.38 4.75 14.63
N LYS A 179 -2.97 4.66 15.83
CA LYS A 179 -2.61 3.65 16.83
C LYS A 179 -2.96 2.24 16.34
N ARG A 180 -4.09 2.08 15.65
CA ARG A 180 -4.50 0.82 15.04
C ARG A 180 -3.51 0.35 13.97
N ARG A 181 -3.10 1.23 13.05
CA ARG A 181 -2.08 0.92 12.05
C ARG A 181 -0.74 0.57 12.67
N PHE A 182 -0.34 1.28 13.72
CA PHE A 182 0.87 0.95 14.47
C PHE A 182 0.81 -0.47 15.05
N GLN A 183 -0.30 -0.84 15.70
CA GLN A 183 -0.51 -2.20 16.22
C GLN A 183 -0.43 -3.25 15.12
N ARG A 184 -1.05 -3.02 13.98
CA ARG A 184 -1.03 -3.95 12.83
C ARG A 184 0.38 -4.12 12.26
N ARG A 185 1.17 -3.05 12.18
CA ARG A 185 2.59 -3.12 11.79
C ARG A 185 3.39 -3.95 12.78
N CYS A 186 3.21 -3.73 14.08
CA CYS A 186 3.88 -4.53 15.11
C CYS A 186 3.53 -6.02 15.00
N ILE A 187 2.25 -6.35 14.79
CA ILE A 187 1.81 -7.73 14.58
C ILE A 187 2.45 -8.33 13.32
N TYR A 188 2.53 -7.57 12.23
CA TYR A 188 3.16 -8.04 10.99
C TYR A 188 4.66 -8.31 11.19
N VAL A 189 5.40 -7.38 11.78
CA VAL A 189 6.83 -7.57 12.12
C VAL A 189 7.02 -8.80 13.02
N TYR A 190 6.17 -8.96 14.04
CA TYR A 190 6.19 -10.13 14.90
C TYR A 190 6.02 -11.43 14.09
N LYS A 191 5.07 -11.49 13.18
CA LYS A 191 4.83 -12.65 12.32
C LYS A 191 6.04 -12.95 11.43
N CYS A 192 6.66 -11.94 10.84
CA CYS A 192 7.86 -12.08 10.04
C CYS A 192 9.03 -12.65 10.88
N LEU A 193 9.27 -12.08 12.07
CA LEU A 193 10.35 -12.52 12.95
C LEU A 193 10.19 -13.96 13.46
N ASN A 194 8.97 -14.48 13.51
CA ASN A 194 8.66 -15.84 13.94
C ASN A 194 8.41 -16.80 12.76
N GLY A 195 8.70 -16.39 11.52
CA GLY A 195 8.53 -17.24 10.34
C GLY A 195 7.08 -17.64 10.04
N LEU A 196 6.10 -16.89 10.57
CA LEU A 196 4.67 -17.12 10.32
C LEU A 196 4.19 -16.55 8.99
N VAL A 197 5.01 -15.73 8.35
CA VAL A 197 4.78 -15.14 7.04
C VAL A 197 6.09 -15.13 6.29
N GLU A 198 6.09 -15.61 5.05
CA GLU A 198 7.25 -15.47 4.16
C GLU A 198 7.49 -14.00 3.82
N HIS A 199 8.73 -13.56 3.89
CA HIS A 199 9.12 -12.20 3.58
C HIS A 199 10.58 -12.12 3.13
N ASP A 200 10.89 -11.18 2.25
CA ASP A 200 12.26 -10.91 1.80
C ASP A 200 12.98 -9.84 2.65
N MET A 201 12.37 -9.44 3.78
CA MET A 201 12.94 -8.41 4.65
C MET A 201 14.07 -8.99 5.50
N ASN A 202 15.24 -8.37 5.44
CA ASN A 202 16.36 -8.74 6.28
C ASN A 202 16.29 -7.97 7.62
N PHE A 203 15.68 -8.59 8.63
CA PHE A 203 15.62 -8.05 9.98
C PHE A 203 16.91 -8.40 10.73
N ILE A 204 17.80 -7.42 10.85
CA ILE A 204 19.05 -7.55 11.59
C ILE A 204 18.82 -7.05 13.02
N ARG A 205 19.18 -7.86 14.03
CA ARG A 205 19.19 -7.42 15.43
C ARG A 205 20.50 -6.70 15.73
N GLN A 206 20.48 -5.77 16.69
CA GLN A 206 21.68 -5.03 17.07
C GLN A 206 22.80 -5.96 17.59
N GLN A 207 22.45 -7.05 18.28
CA GLN A 207 23.41 -8.04 18.75
C GLN A 207 24.19 -8.77 17.62
N GLU A 208 23.66 -8.79 16.38
CA GLU A 208 24.31 -9.42 15.24
C GLU A 208 25.41 -8.55 14.61
N GLN A 209 25.55 -7.31 15.10
CA GLN A 209 26.49 -6.33 14.53
C GLN A 209 27.74 -6.09 15.38
N HIS A 210 27.67 -6.37 16.68
CA HIS A 210 28.78 -6.15 17.60
C HIS A 210 28.64 -7.07 18.82
N ASP A 211 29.78 -7.47 19.37
CA ASP A 211 29.86 -8.39 20.51
C ASP A 211 29.51 -7.74 21.85
N TYR A 212 29.21 -6.43 21.86
CA TYR A 212 28.90 -5.72 23.11
C TYR A 212 27.49 -6.06 23.59
N ASN A 213 27.41 -6.44 24.86
CA ASN A 213 26.14 -6.75 25.52
C ASN A 213 25.42 -5.46 25.96
N THR A 214 24.66 -4.86 25.04
CA THR A 214 23.90 -3.63 25.30
C THR A 214 22.46 -3.92 25.74
N ARG A 215 21.83 -2.98 26.44
CA ARG A 215 20.41 -3.08 26.83
C ARG A 215 19.47 -3.21 25.61
N THR A 216 19.93 -2.76 24.45
CA THR A 216 19.16 -2.74 23.20
C THR A 216 19.51 -3.89 22.26
N LYS A 217 20.27 -4.88 22.70
CA LYS A 217 20.76 -6.00 21.86
C LYS A 217 19.66 -6.73 21.07
N LEU A 218 18.47 -6.83 21.63
CA LEU A 218 17.32 -7.48 20.98
C LEU A 218 16.54 -6.55 20.04
N ASN A 219 16.82 -5.24 20.04
CA ASN A 219 16.16 -4.32 19.15
C ASN A 219 16.58 -4.54 17.70
N LEU A 220 15.65 -4.33 16.78
CA LEU A 220 15.94 -4.32 15.36
C LEU A 220 16.80 -3.11 15.01
N LYS A 221 17.76 -3.32 14.11
CA LYS A 221 18.55 -2.23 13.57
C LYS A 221 17.67 -1.35 12.69
N LEU A 222 17.63 -0.07 13.00
CA LEU A 222 17.04 0.91 12.11
C LEU A 222 18.07 1.30 11.03
N PRO A 223 17.69 1.35 9.75
CA PRO A 223 18.57 1.82 8.69
C PRO A 223 19.01 3.26 8.95
N SER A 224 20.31 3.51 8.87
CA SER A 224 20.85 4.86 9.05
C SER A 224 20.63 5.69 7.80
N VAL A 225 19.96 6.82 7.95
CA VAL A 225 19.64 7.74 6.86
C VAL A 225 20.56 8.96 6.91
N LYS A 226 21.47 9.06 5.94
CA LYS A 226 22.51 10.12 5.92
C LYS A 226 22.05 11.50 5.37
N ARG A 227 20.88 11.60 4.71
CA ARG A 227 20.38 12.85 4.10
C ARG A 227 18.87 12.98 4.22
N ASN A 228 18.33 14.23 4.11
CA ASN A 228 16.88 14.46 4.10
C ASN A 228 16.18 13.78 2.90
N SER A 229 16.84 13.64 1.75
CA SER A 229 16.39 12.77 0.65
C SER A 229 16.39 11.29 1.03
N GLY A 230 17.24 10.84 1.93
CA GLY A 230 17.23 9.50 2.49
C GLY A 230 16.19 9.31 3.60
N LYS A 231 15.66 10.38 4.23
CA LYS A 231 14.43 10.27 5.04
C LYS A 231 13.21 9.98 4.16
N GLN A 232 13.24 10.43 2.93
CA GLN A 232 12.31 9.97 1.89
C GLN A 232 12.67 8.57 1.36
N GLN A 233 13.94 8.15 1.40
CA GLN A 233 14.42 6.80 1.04
C GLN A 233 14.36 5.80 2.21
N SER A 234 14.34 6.23 3.45
CA SER A 234 13.90 5.36 4.57
C SER A 234 12.37 5.20 4.56
N LYS A 235 11.67 6.10 3.90
CA LYS A 235 10.34 5.83 3.34
C LYS A 235 10.42 4.75 2.27
N THR A 236 11.42 4.74 1.40
CA THR A 236 11.64 3.69 0.39
C THR A 236 12.11 2.37 0.99
N GLN A 237 12.66 2.31 2.18
CA GLN A 237 12.92 1.00 2.83
C GLN A 237 11.66 0.44 3.53
N THR A 238 10.75 1.30 3.95
CA THR A 238 9.35 0.89 4.18
C THR A 238 8.69 0.58 2.82
N ASP A 239 9.08 1.25 1.77
CA ASP A 239 8.66 1.05 0.38
C ASP A 239 9.33 -0.20 -0.22
N ASP A 240 10.57 -0.58 0.15
CA ASP A 240 11.19 -1.87 -0.16
C ASP A 240 10.46 -3.02 0.56
N CYS A 241 9.94 -2.79 1.76
CA CYS A 241 8.99 -3.69 2.41
C CYS A 241 7.66 -3.77 1.65
N ILE A 242 7.20 -2.66 1.06
CA ILE A 242 6.03 -2.60 0.20
C ILE A 242 6.30 -3.33 -1.12
N PHE A 243 7.48 -3.14 -1.70
CA PHE A 243 7.88 -3.83 -2.93
C PHE A 243 8.10 -5.32 -2.72
N SER A 244 8.67 -5.74 -1.60
CA SER A 244 8.76 -7.16 -1.27
C SER A 244 7.37 -7.75 -0.98
N LEU A 245 6.47 -7.02 -0.33
CA LEU A 245 5.06 -7.42 -0.18
C LEU A 245 4.34 -7.53 -1.53
N LEU A 246 4.55 -6.58 -2.44
CA LEU A 246 4.01 -6.65 -3.79
C LEU A 246 4.64 -7.79 -4.61
N SER A 247 5.95 -8.07 -4.44
CA SER A 247 6.61 -9.19 -5.09
C SER A 247 6.13 -10.54 -4.55
N ILE A 248 5.90 -10.66 -3.26
CA ILE A 248 5.32 -11.86 -2.61
C ILE A 248 3.89 -12.09 -3.14
N ILE A 249 3.06 -11.05 -3.19
CA ILE A 249 1.70 -11.15 -3.75
C ILE A 249 1.74 -11.55 -5.23
N LEU A 250 2.73 -11.08 -6.00
CA LEU A 250 2.94 -11.47 -7.40
C LEU A 250 3.44 -12.90 -7.54
N THR A 251 4.36 -13.34 -6.67
CA THR A 251 4.87 -14.74 -6.67
C THR A 251 3.77 -15.72 -6.26
N ASP A 252 2.94 -15.38 -5.27
CA ASP A 252 1.79 -16.23 -4.89
C ASP A 252 0.74 -16.33 -5.99
N LEU A 253 0.49 -15.25 -6.73
CA LEU A 253 -0.45 -15.27 -7.87
C LEU A 253 0.10 -16.02 -9.08
N LEU A 254 1.41 -16.04 -9.28
CA LEU A 254 2.09 -16.78 -10.35
C LEU A 254 2.47 -18.21 -9.93
N GLY A 255 2.80 -18.43 -8.65
CA GLY A 255 3.24 -19.71 -8.10
C GLY A 255 2.12 -20.70 -7.81
N ASN A 256 0.92 -20.23 -7.47
CA ASN A 256 -0.23 -21.10 -7.20
C ASN A 256 -0.97 -21.60 -8.45
N LYS A 257 -0.43 -21.39 -9.66
CA LYS A 257 -0.93 -22.01 -10.90
C LYS A 257 -0.03 -23.12 -11.46
N THR A 258 0.94 -23.58 -10.70
CA THR A 258 1.69 -24.78 -11.04
C THR A 258 1.16 -25.94 -10.20
N LEU A 259 0.61 -26.93 -10.91
CA LEU A 259 0.40 -28.31 -10.52
C LEU A 259 -0.93 -28.66 -9.86
N ASN A 260 -1.89 -28.97 -10.73
CA ASN A 260 -2.55 -30.27 -10.71
C ASN A 260 -2.79 -30.66 -12.17
N VAL A 261 -1.89 -31.49 -12.70
CA VAL A 261 -2.12 -32.44 -13.79
C VAL A 261 -2.06 -33.81 -13.16
#